data_cc2bd1d7f8936f60211f5f9304d07f4d
#
_entry.id   cc2bd1d7f8936f60211f5f9304d07f4d
#
_cell.length_a   1.000
_cell.length_b   1.000
_cell.length_c   1.000
_cell.angle_alpha   90.00
_cell.angle_beta   90.00
_cell.angle_gamma   90.00
#
_symmetry.space_group_name_H-M   'P 1'
#
loop_
_entity.id
_entity.type
_entity.pdbx_description
1 polymer ?
#
loop_
_entity_poly.entity_id
_entity_poly.type
_entity_poly.pdbx_seq_one_letter_code
_entity_poly.pdbx_strand_id
1 'polypeptide(L)'
;MQQEKQVLICLFVILKNVETVRKGNSELFLTAALVIPEYPTDSDLLRGAFKALAQGADAVMTARSMSIVSLLANEDIPVMGHLGLVPRKSTWVGGLRAVGKNADEAFDLFQKFKRLENAGAFSVEAEVIPGPVLSEISKRTSLITVSLGSGKGGDVTYLFMED
;
A
#
# COMPACT_ATOMS: atom_id res chain seq x y z
N MET A 1 26.74 9.82 17.38
CA MET A 1 26.41 8.58 16.69
C MET A 1 25.32 8.93 15.68
N GLN A 2 25.68 9.10 14.40
CA GLN A 2 24.67 9.21 13.33
C GLN A 2 24.04 7.83 13.16
N GLN A 3 22.74 7.71 13.42
CA GLN A 3 21.98 6.55 12.97
C GLN A 3 22.02 6.59 11.43
N GLU A 4 22.71 5.64 10.82
CA GLU A 4 22.55 5.36 9.41
C GLU A 4 21.06 5.08 9.19
N LYS A 5 20.41 5.93 8.39
CA LYS A 5 19.05 5.67 7.90
C LYS A 5 19.15 4.39 7.07
N GLN A 6 18.69 3.28 7.62
CA GLN A 6 18.46 2.10 6.82
C GLN A 6 17.49 2.49 5.70
N VAL A 7 17.97 2.47 4.47
CA VAL A 7 17.11 2.64 3.29
C VAL A 7 16.31 1.36 3.18
N LEU A 8 15.06 1.40 3.63
CA LEU A 8 14.12 0.31 3.43
C LEU A 8 13.74 0.30 1.95
N ILE A 9 14.39 -0.52 1.16
CA ILE A 9 13.99 -0.76 -0.22
C ILE A 9 12.84 -1.77 -0.19
N CYS A 10 11.63 -1.24 -0.32
CA CYS A 10 10.42 -2.05 -0.46
C CYS A 10 10.17 -2.28 -1.95
N LEU A 11 10.14 -3.53 -2.37
CA LEU A 11 9.85 -3.88 -3.77
C LEU A 11 8.42 -4.37 -3.88
N PHE A 12 7.64 -3.76 -4.79
CA PHE A 12 6.29 -4.20 -5.12
C PHE A 12 6.33 -5.17 -6.29
N VAL A 13 5.81 -6.36 -6.09
CA VAL A 13 5.89 -7.44 -7.08
C VAL A 13 4.54 -8.12 -7.25
N ILE A 14 4.13 -8.39 -8.49
CA ILE A 14 2.99 -9.26 -8.74
C ILE A 14 3.31 -10.69 -8.31
N LEU A 15 2.31 -11.43 -7.82
CA LEU A 15 2.47 -12.74 -7.19
C LEU A 15 3.36 -13.70 -7.99
N LYS A 16 3.22 -13.76 -9.30
CA LYS A 16 3.99 -14.68 -10.17
C LYS A 16 5.51 -14.45 -10.15
N ASN A 17 5.97 -13.28 -9.71
CA ASN A 17 7.38 -12.89 -9.71
C ASN A 17 8.02 -12.94 -8.31
N VAL A 18 7.23 -13.16 -7.25
CA VAL A 18 7.71 -13.13 -5.86
C VAL A 18 8.89 -14.07 -5.64
N GLU A 19 8.74 -15.32 -6.01
CA GLU A 19 9.80 -16.33 -5.84
C GLU A 19 11.08 -15.98 -6.61
N THR A 20 10.94 -15.47 -7.83
CA THR A 20 12.09 -15.06 -8.67
C THR A 20 12.85 -13.90 -8.03
N VAL A 21 12.13 -12.88 -7.56
CA VAL A 21 12.74 -11.72 -6.92
C VAL A 21 13.39 -12.12 -5.60
N ARG A 22 12.72 -12.94 -4.79
CA ARG A 22 13.28 -13.42 -3.51
C ARG A 22 14.55 -14.24 -3.70
N LYS A 23 14.65 -15.06 -4.75
CA LYS A 23 15.89 -15.78 -5.11
C LYS A 23 17.02 -14.81 -5.50
N GLY A 24 16.69 -13.69 -6.11
CA GLY A 24 17.67 -12.66 -6.50
C GLY A 24 18.14 -11.79 -5.32
N ASN A 25 17.32 -11.62 -4.30
CA ASN A 25 17.65 -10.83 -3.12
C ASN A 25 16.88 -11.32 -1.90
N SER A 26 17.62 -11.79 -0.88
CA SER A 26 17.06 -12.32 0.36
C SER A 26 16.70 -11.26 1.40
N GLU A 27 17.23 -10.04 1.28
CA GLU A 27 17.18 -9.02 2.34
C GLU A 27 16.13 -7.92 2.11
N LEU A 28 15.69 -7.73 0.87
CA LEU A 28 14.68 -6.72 0.54
C LEU A 28 13.34 -7.04 1.19
N PHE A 29 12.68 -6.01 1.76
CA PHE A 29 11.29 -6.13 2.15
C PHE A 29 10.41 -6.22 0.91
N LEU A 30 9.74 -7.35 0.72
CA LEU A 30 9.01 -7.69 -0.49
C LEU A 30 7.51 -7.70 -0.25
N THR A 31 6.78 -6.80 -0.91
CA THR A 31 5.33 -6.72 -0.84
C THR A 31 4.71 -7.28 -2.13
N ALA A 32 3.90 -8.32 -2.02
CA ALA A 32 3.20 -8.93 -3.15
C ALA A 32 1.87 -8.21 -3.43
N ALA A 33 1.71 -7.69 -4.64
CA ALA A 33 0.46 -7.05 -5.07
C ALA A 33 -0.62 -8.09 -5.41
N LEU A 34 -1.73 -8.07 -4.67
CA LEU A 34 -2.94 -8.85 -4.96
C LEU A 34 -3.89 -8.00 -5.80
N VAL A 35 -3.69 -8.02 -7.10
CA VAL A 35 -4.38 -7.16 -8.07
C VAL A 35 -5.88 -7.47 -8.12
N ILE A 36 -6.73 -6.45 -7.99
CA ILE A 36 -8.19 -6.59 -7.86
C ILE A 36 -8.83 -7.59 -8.83
N PRO A 37 -8.55 -7.57 -10.14
CA PRO A 37 -9.23 -8.49 -11.07
C PRO A 37 -8.83 -9.96 -10.92
N GLU A 38 -7.68 -10.26 -10.32
CA GLU A 38 -7.14 -11.62 -10.23
C GLU A 38 -7.68 -12.39 -9.02
N TYR A 39 -8.22 -11.68 -8.02
CA TYR A 39 -8.70 -12.25 -6.75
C TYR A 39 -10.14 -11.79 -6.47
N PRO A 40 -11.15 -12.32 -7.20
CA PRO A 40 -12.53 -11.82 -7.12
C PRO A 40 -13.23 -12.17 -5.82
N THR A 41 -12.92 -13.31 -5.21
CA THR A 41 -13.52 -13.75 -3.94
C THR A 41 -12.54 -13.61 -2.76
N ASP A 42 -13.06 -13.62 -1.53
CA ASP A 42 -12.28 -13.60 -0.31
C ASP A 42 -11.37 -14.83 -0.19
N SER A 43 -11.89 -15.98 -0.59
CA SER A 43 -11.12 -17.24 -0.62
C SER A 43 -9.97 -17.20 -1.63
N ASP A 44 -10.17 -16.59 -2.79
CA ASP A 44 -9.10 -16.44 -3.78
C ASP A 44 -8.02 -15.52 -3.25
N LEU A 45 -8.42 -14.43 -2.60
CA LEU A 45 -7.52 -13.44 -2.04
C LEU A 45 -6.67 -14.04 -0.90
N LEU A 46 -7.29 -14.77 0.04
CA LEU A 46 -6.58 -15.47 1.12
C LEU A 46 -5.60 -16.50 0.54
N ARG A 47 -6.03 -17.28 -0.44
CA ARG A 47 -5.17 -18.25 -1.12
C ARG A 47 -3.98 -17.57 -1.80
N GLY A 48 -4.20 -16.42 -2.45
CA GLY A 48 -3.16 -15.60 -3.05
C GLY A 48 -2.19 -15.05 -2.02
N ALA A 49 -2.69 -14.56 -0.89
CA ALA A 49 -1.88 -14.02 0.20
C ALA A 49 -0.97 -15.10 0.82
N PHE A 50 -1.51 -16.25 1.22
CA PHE A 50 -0.72 -17.35 1.75
C PHE A 50 0.30 -17.89 0.73
N LYS A 51 -0.06 -17.94 -0.55
CA LYS A 51 0.88 -18.30 -1.62
C LYS A 51 2.02 -17.29 -1.74
N ALA A 52 1.73 -15.99 -1.64
CA ALA A 52 2.75 -14.94 -1.67
C ALA A 52 3.75 -15.11 -0.52
N LEU A 53 3.26 -15.29 0.70
CA LEU A 53 4.12 -15.52 1.88
C LEU A 53 4.95 -16.81 1.73
N ALA A 54 4.35 -17.90 1.25
CA ALA A 54 5.07 -19.15 1.00
C ALA A 54 6.17 -19.03 -0.07
N GLN A 55 6.03 -18.09 -1.01
CA GLN A 55 7.03 -17.76 -2.02
C GLN A 55 8.11 -16.77 -1.52
N GLY A 56 7.98 -16.27 -0.28
CA GLY A 56 8.96 -15.40 0.36
C GLY A 56 8.60 -13.91 0.31
N ALA A 57 7.35 -13.54 0.07
CA ALA A 57 6.91 -12.17 0.34
C ALA A 57 6.85 -11.92 1.86
N ASP A 58 7.16 -10.69 2.28
CA ASP A 58 7.08 -10.26 3.68
C ASP A 58 5.69 -9.67 4.00
N ALA A 59 4.99 -9.18 2.98
CA ALA A 59 3.68 -8.59 3.09
C ALA A 59 2.87 -8.74 1.79
N VAL A 60 1.59 -8.45 1.88
CA VAL A 60 0.73 -8.32 0.70
C VAL A 60 0.13 -6.93 0.59
N MET A 61 -0.14 -6.46 -0.62
CA MET A 61 -0.81 -5.20 -0.88
C MET A 61 -2.16 -5.45 -1.55
N THR A 62 -3.19 -4.77 -1.08
CA THR A 62 -4.51 -4.80 -1.71
C THR A 62 -5.20 -3.44 -1.67
N ALA A 63 -5.89 -3.12 -2.76
CA ALA A 63 -6.79 -1.95 -2.84
C ALA A 63 -8.26 -2.33 -2.61
N ARG A 64 -8.55 -3.50 -2.04
CA ARG A 64 -9.91 -3.97 -1.72
C ARG A 64 -10.52 -3.16 -0.56
N SER A 65 -11.68 -3.56 -0.09
CA SER A 65 -12.41 -2.90 1.01
C SER A 65 -11.70 -3.08 2.35
N MET A 66 -12.08 -2.26 3.34
CA MET A 66 -11.54 -2.38 4.71
C MET A 66 -11.88 -3.72 5.37
N SER A 67 -13.00 -4.32 5.03
CA SER A 67 -13.36 -5.68 5.49
C SER A 67 -12.37 -6.73 4.99
N ILE A 68 -11.87 -6.58 3.77
CA ILE A 68 -10.84 -7.45 3.20
C ILE A 68 -9.49 -7.23 3.90
N VAL A 69 -9.14 -5.99 4.20
CA VAL A 69 -7.93 -5.68 4.97
C VAL A 69 -8.02 -6.34 6.36
N SER A 70 -9.16 -6.20 7.03
CA SER A 70 -9.38 -6.86 8.33
C SER A 70 -9.35 -8.38 8.24
N LEU A 71 -9.89 -8.96 7.15
CA LEU A 71 -9.82 -10.40 6.92
C LEU A 71 -8.37 -10.90 6.86
N LEU A 72 -7.52 -10.21 6.11
CA LEU A 72 -6.10 -10.54 6.01
C LEU A 72 -5.37 -10.34 7.35
N ALA A 73 -5.60 -9.21 8.01
CA ALA A 73 -4.96 -8.89 9.28
C ALA A 73 -5.34 -9.87 10.40
N ASN A 74 -6.59 -10.37 10.41
CA ASN A 74 -7.06 -11.37 11.38
C ASN A 74 -6.42 -12.77 11.19
N GLU A 75 -5.84 -13.01 10.03
CA GLU A 75 -5.03 -14.22 9.73
C GLU A 75 -3.52 -13.96 9.92
N ASP A 76 -3.16 -12.91 10.66
CA ASP A 76 -1.77 -12.51 10.91
C ASP A 76 -0.95 -12.23 9.62
N ILE A 77 -1.63 -11.91 8.51
CA ILE A 77 -0.98 -11.55 7.25
C ILE A 77 -0.66 -10.06 7.27
N PRO A 78 0.62 -9.65 7.15
CA PRO A 78 0.98 -8.24 7.04
C PRO A 78 0.38 -7.63 5.78
N VAL A 79 -0.54 -6.67 5.94
CA VAL A 79 -1.27 -6.08 4.82
C VAL A 79 -1.00 -4.59 4.67
N MET A 80 -0.68 -4.19 3.45
CA MET A 80 -0.56 -2.82 2.99
C MET A 80 -1.83 -2.44 2.23
N GLY A 81 -2.40 -1.27 2.57
CA GLY A 81 -3.53 -0.71 1.82
C GLY A 81 -3.09 0.15 0.65
N HIS A 82 -4.06 0.63 -0.13
CA HIS A 82 -3.82 1.56 -1.23
C HIS A 82 -4.88 2.65 -1.21
N LEU A 83 -4.48 3.90 -1.04
CA LEU A 83 -5.35 5.08 -0.93
C LEU A 83 -4.85 6.22 -1.82
N GLY A 84 -5.72 7.21 -2.03
CA GLY A 84 -5.51 8.28 -2.98
C GLY A 84 -6.08 7.92 -4.35
N LEU A 85 -5.30 8.08 -5.39
CA LEU A 85 -5.65 7.58 -6.71
C LEU A 85 -5.37 6.08 -6.76
N VAL A 86 -6.41 5.28 -6.81
CA VAL A 86 -6.29 3.85 -7.12
C VAL A 86 -6.67 3.68 -8.59
N PRO A 87 -5.75 3.40 -9.51
CA PRO A 87 -6.03 3.45 -10.96
C PRO A 87 -7.23 2.58 -11.38
N ARG A 88 -7.36 1.39 -10.81
CA ARG A 88 -8.51 0.49 -11.06
C ARG A 88 -9.85 1.01 -10.52
N LYS A 89 -9.83 2.04 -9.68
CA LYS A 89 -10.99 2.71 -9.09
C LYS A 89 -11.12 4.16 -9.54
N SER A 90 -10.40 4.59 -10.56
CA SER A 90 -10.33 5.99 -10.99
C SER A 90 -11.72 6.58 -11.35
N THR A 91 -12.64 5.76 -11.86
CA THR A 91 -14.03 6.19 -12.14
C THR A 91 -14.75 6.74 -10.91
N TRP A 92 -14.44 6.24 -9.70
CA TRP A 92 -15.05 6.72 -8.44
C TRP A 92 -14.57 8.11 -8.02
N VAL A 93 -13.47 8.58 -8.56
CA VAL A 93 -12.89 9.89 -8.26
C VAL A 93 -12.90 10.82 -9.47
N GLY A 94 -13.61 10.45 -10.54
CA GLY A 94 -13.75 11.27 -11.73
C GLY A 94 -12.56 11.22 -12.70
N GLY A 95 -11.85 10.10 -12.76
CA GLY A 95 -10.73 9.84 -13.66
C GLY A 95 -9.37 9.78 -12.98
N LEU A 96 -8.31 9.75 -13.79
CA LEU A 96 -6.92 9.74 -13.30
C LEU A 96 -6.55 11.17 -12.87
N ARG A 97 -6.65 11.47 -11.59
CA ARG A 97 -6.35 12.78 -11.01
C ARG A 97 -5.84 12.68 -9.57
N ALA A 98 -5.23 13.74 -9.09
CA ALA A 98 -4.90 13.83 -7.67
C ALA A 98 -6.17 13.83 -6.80
N VAL A 99 -6.12 13.12 -5.67
CA VAL A 99 -7.20 13.00 -4.68
C VAL A 99 -6.80 13.75 -3.42
N GLY A 100 -7.73 14.54 -2.87
CA GLY A 100 -7.47 15.39 -1.71
C GLY A 100 -7.12 16.84 -2.07
N LYS A 101 -7.60 17.35 -3.22
CA LYS A 101 -7.30 18.71 -3.70
C LYS A 101 -8.00 19.82 -2.95
N ASN A 102 -9.12 19.54 -2.32
CA ASN A 102 -9.88 20.48 -1.50
C ASN A 102 -10.06 19.96 -0.09
N ALA A 103 -10.58 20.78 0.83
CA ALA A 103 -10.68 20.45 2.24
C ALA A 103 -11.56 19.22 2.49
N ASP A 104 -12.67 19.09 1.78
CA ASP A 104 -13.59 17.96 1.96
C ASP A 104 -12.96 16.65 1.50
N GLU A 105 -12.33 16.64 0.31
CA GLU A 105 -11.59 15.46 -0.18
C GLU A 105 -10.42 15.10 0.75
N ALA A 106 -9.69 16.07 1.27
CA ALA A 106 -8.57 15.84 2.17
C ALA A 106 -9.05 15.25 3.49
N PHE A 107 -10.17 15.74 4.03
CA PHE A 107 -10.77 15.21 5.25
C PHE A 107 -11.30 13.78 5.03
N ASP A 108 -12.02 13.52 3.95
CA ASP A 108 -12.48 12.17 3.58
C ASP A 108 -11.31 11.20 3.43
N LEU A 109 -10.21 11.67 2.83
CA LEU A 109 -9.00 10.88 2.68
C LEU A 109 -8.39 10.55 4.05
N PHE A 110 -8.27 11.52 4.95
CA PHE A 110 -7.82 11.30 6.32
C PHE A 110 -8.68 10.24 7.04
N GLN A 111 -10.02 10.32 6.91
CA GLN A 111 -10.91 9.31 7.49
C GLN A 111 -10.68 7.92 6.88
N LYS A 112 -10.32 7.82 5.60
CA LYS A 112 -9.96 6.55 4.96
C LYS A 112 -8.65 5.99 5.51
N PHE A 113 -7.64 6.82 5.77
CA PHE A 113 -6.41 6.41 6.43
C PHE A 113 -6.69 5.84 7.83
N LYS A 114 -7.51 6.53 8.64
CA LYS A 114 -7.89 6.04 9.97
C LYS A 114 -8.66 4.72 9.92
N ARG A 115 -9.55 4.55 8.94
CA ARG A 115 -10.27 3.27 8.74
C ARG A 115 -9.33 2.15 8.32
N LEU A 116 -8.35 2.44 7.47
CA LEU A 116 -7.34 1.47 7.05
C LEU A 116 -6.46 1.02 8.21
N GLU A 117 -6.01 1.98 9.04
CA GLU A 117 -5.28 1.73 10.27
C GLU A 117 -6.08 0.83 11.22
N ASN A 118 -7.35 1.18 11.47
CA ASN A 118 -8.25 0.40 12.32
C ASN A 118 -8.59 -0.99 11.75
N ALA A 119 -8.48 -1.17 10.43
CA ALA A 119 -8.65 -2.46 9.78
C ALA A 119 -7.44 -3.39 9.95
N GLY A 120 -6.35 -2.92 10.56
CA GLY A 120 -5.17 -3.71 10.87
C GLY A 120 -4.06 -3.65 9.80
N ALA A 121 -4.14 -2.72 8.84
CA ALA A 121 -3.01 -2.50 7.93
C ALA A 121 -1.80 -1.93 8.69
N PHE A 122 -0.58 -2.31 8.29
CA PHE A 122 0.64 -1.72 8.84
C PHE A 122 1.17 -0.57 7.99
N SER A 123 0.79 -0.52 6.72
CA SER A 123 1.29 0.43 5.74
C SER A 123 0.24 0.80 4.70
N VAL A 124 0.50 1.86 3.94
CA VAL A 124 -0.37 2.33 2.87
C VAL A 124 0.43 2.89 1.71
N GLU A 125 0.11 2.46 0.50
CA GLU A 125 0.51 3.14 -0.73
C GLU A 125 -0.39 4.38 -0.89
N ALA A 126 0.23 5.56 -0.81
CA ALA A 126 -0.42 6.86 -0.89
C ALA A 126 -0.16 7.46 -2.27
N GLU A 127 -1.08 7.18 -3.22
CA GLU A 127 -0.86 7.51 -4.63
C GLU A 127 -1.54 8.82 -5.02
N VAL A 128 -0.75 9.71 -5.64
CA VAL A 128 -1.18 10.98 -6.24
C VAL A 128 -2.06 11.82 -5.29
N ILE A 129 -1.55 12.01 -4.08
CA ILE A 129 -2.13 12.88 -3.06
C ILE A 129 -1.31 14.18 -3.04
N PRO A 130 -1.93 15.37 -2.94
CA PRO A 130 -1.15 16.61 -2.77
C PRO A 130 -0.18 16.51 -1.59
N GLY A 131 1.09 16.84 -1.80
CA GLY A 131 2.16 16.66 -0.82
C GLY A 131 1.86 17.24 0.57
N PRO A 132 1.33 18.50 0.69
CA PRO A 132 0.93 19.06 1.98
C PRO A 132 -0.13 18.24 2.71
N VAL A 133 -1.10 17.68 1.96
CA VAL A 133 -2.16 16.83 2.53
C VAL A 133 -1.59 15.52 3.05
N LEU A 134 -0.76 14.84 2.26
CA LEU A 134 -0.11 13.60 2.70
C LEU A 134 0.78 13.86 3.93
N SER A 135 1.56 14.94 3.93
CA SER A 135 2.41 15.31 5.07
C SER A 135 1.62 15.51 6.37
N GLU A 136 0.43 16.10 6.30
CA GLU A 136 -0.42 16.27 7.48
C GLU A 136 -1.11 14.96 7.91
N ILE A 137 -1.45 14.10 6.97
CA ILE A 137 -2.02 12.78 7.27
C ILE A 137 -0.95 11.89 7.92
N SER A 138 0.27 11.84 7.38
CA SER A 138 1.36 11.01 7.87
C SER A 138 1.71 11.29 9.35
N LYS A 139 1.61 12.54 9.77
CA LYS A 139 1.80 12.93 11.18
C LYS A 139 0.73 12.42 12.14
N ARG A 140 -0.41 11.93 11.63
CA ARG A 140 -1.63 11.60 12.39
C ARG A 140 -2.07 10.15 12.24
N THR A 141 -1.27 9.33 11.58
CA THR A 141 -1.51 7.89 11.42
C THR A 141 -0.29 7.12 11.92
N SER A 142 -0.49 5.88 12.34
CA SER A 142 0.59 4.93 12.63
C SER A 142 1.00 4.10 11.41
N LEU A 143 0.27 4.24 10.29
CA LEU A 143 0.61 3.57 9.05
C LEU A 143 1.94 4.08 8.49
N ILE A 144 2.81 3.19 8.06
CA ILE A 144 3.96 3.57 7.24
C ILE A 144 3.41 4.07 5.89
N THR A 145 3.62 5.34 5.59
CA THR A 145 3.11 5.97 4.38
C THR A 145 4.12 5.90 3.24
N VAL A 146 3.80 5.16 2.19
CA VAL A 146 4.61 5.03 0.98
C VAL A 146 4.06 5.96 -0.09
N SER A 147 4.79 7.04 -0.36
CA SER A 147 4.38 8.08 -1.30
C SER A 147 4.66 7.66 -2.74
N LEU A 148 3.62 7.50 -3.53
CA LEU A 148 3.68 7.29 -4.98
C LEU A 148 3.09 8.50 -5.71
N GLY A 149 3.94 9.29 -6.38
CA GLY A 149 3.50 10.53 -7.05
C GLY A 149 2.90 11.59 -6.12
N SER A 150 3.13 11.49 -4.80
CA SER A 150 2.60 12.41 -3.77
C SER A 150 3.68 13.31 -3.15
N GLY A 151 4.86 13.37 -3.76
CA GLY A 151 6.00 14.16 -3.27
C GLY A 151 6.62 13.57 -2.00
N LYS A 152 7.27 14.43 -1.20
CA LYS A 152 8.03 14.02 -0.01
C LYS A 152 7.19 14.01 1.28
N GLY A 153 5.87 13.92 1.17
CA GLY A 153 4.95 14.00 2.32
C GLY A 153 4.80 12.69 3.11
N GLY A 154 5.26 11.55 2.59
CA GLY A 154 5.20 10.26 3.26
C GLY A 154 6.52 9.86 3.93
N ASP A 155 6.51 8.73 4.63
CA ASP A 155 7.69 8.17 5.31
C ASP A 155 8.70 7.58 4.30
N VAL A 156 8.19 7.01 3.21
CA VAL A 156 8.95 6.38 2.12
C VAL A 156 8.51 6.95 0.79
N THR A 157 9.43 7.13 -0.14
CA THR A 157 9.11 7.50 -1.53
C THR A 157 9.23 6.25 -2.40
N TYR A 158 8.18 5.95 -3.15
CA TYR A 158 8.17 4.91 -4.16
C TYR A 158 8.58 5.50 -5.52
N LEU A 159 9.51 4.84 -6.18
CA LEU A 159 9.97 5.18 -7.53
C LEU A 159 9.79 3.96 -8.43
N PHE A 160 9.39 4.17 -9.66
CA PHE A 160 9.48 3.13 -10.69
C PHE A 160 10.92 2.99 -11.17
N MET A 161 11.26 1.84 -11.75
CA MET A 161 12.62 1.61 -12.27
C MET A 161 13.00 2.55 -13.41
N GLU A 162 12.00 3.12 -14.07
CA GLU A 162 12.13 4.05 -15.20
C GLU A 162 12.15 5.53 -14.80
N ASP A 163 11.99 5.86 -13.51
CA ASP A 163 11.96 7.25 -12.98
C ASP A 163 13.37 7.88 -12.87
#